data_084fdb4ff64fd0e04a82c61e46eff0a3
#
_entry.id   084fdb4ff64fd0e04a82c61e46eff0a3
#
_cell.length_a   1.000
_cell.length_b   1.000
_cell.length_c   1.000
_cell.angle_alpha   90.00
_cell.angle_beta   90.00
_cell.angle_gamma   90.00
#
_symmetry.space_group_name_H-M   'P 1'
#
loop_
_entity.id
_entity.type
_entity.pdbx_description
1 polymer ?
#
loop_
_entity_poly.entity_id
_entity_poly.type
_entity_poly.pdbx_seq_one_letter_code
_entity_poly.pdbx_strand_id
1 'polypeptide(L)'
;SLHDALPILPDSQKGFAPVIHGIARGTAQVSIKQNGYEIYQSTVPPGPFTIDDLYAAGNGGDLQVTIKETDGTRQVFTVPWSTVPVLQREGHSRFALTAGEYRSGNDQQEKPKFFQGTLLHGLAAGWTLYGGSQLADRYRAFNLGVGKNMGEFGAVSLDVTQANATLPDDSKHQGQSLRFLYNKSLNEVGTNIQLVGYRYSTRGYYSFADTTYSRMSGYDVETQDGVIQVKPKFTDYYNLAYSKRGKVQVSVTQQLGRTATLYLSGSHQTYWSTGKADQQLQAGLNTAVDDINWTLSYSLTKNAWQQGRDQMLAVNVNIPFSHWLRSDSKSVWRHASASYSMSHDLDGRMTNL
;
A
#
# COMPACT_ATOMS: atom_id res chain seq x y z
N SER A 1 -20.26 -17.19 24.55
CA SER A 1 -20.13 -16.54 23.25
C SER A 1 -18.66 -16.34 22.94
N LEU A 2 -18.25 -16.78 21.79
CA LEU A 2 -16.84 -16.87 21.33
C LEU A 2 -16.24 -15.51 20.91
N HIS A 3 -16.75 -14.40 21.41
CA HIS A 3 -16.32 -13.06 20.99
C HIS A 3 -15.41 -12.32 21.97
N ASP A 4 -15.02 -12.91 23.08
CA ASP A 4 -14.37 -12.17 24.16
C ASP A 4 -12.91 -12.53 24.45
N ALA A 5 -12.20 -13.12 23.50
CA ALA A 5 -10.79 -13.44 23.67
C ALA A 5 -9.93 -13.11 22.47
N LEU A 6 -10.00 -11.86 22.01
CA LEU A 6 -8.85 -11.31 21.27
C LEU A 6 -7.79 -10.96 22.35
N PRO A 7 -6.60 -11.56 22.29
CA PRO A 7 -5.53 -11.17 23.20
C PRO A 7 -5.27 -9.67 23.01
N ILE A 8 -5.34 -8.92 24.09
CA ILE A 8 -4.92 -7.53 24.13
C ILE A 8 -3.41 -7.55 23.87
N LEU A 9 -3.04 -7.43 22.60
CA LEU A 9 -1.65 -7.27 22.24
C LEU A 9 -1.17 -5.89 22.75
N PRO A 10 0.02 -5.80 23.35
CA PRO A 10 0.62 -4.53 23.68
C PRO A 10 0.65 -3.62 22.45
N ASP A 11 0.49 -2.31 22.64
CA ASP A 11 0.46 -1.34 21.53
C ASP A 11 1.68 -1.42 20.63
N SER A 12 2.82 -1.87 21.15
CA SER A 12 4.04 -2.17 20.38
C SER A 12 3.94 -3.38 19.44
N GLN A 13 2.91 -4.20 19.61
CA GLN A 13 2.65 -5.40 18.79
C GLN A 13 1.41 -5.25 17.90
N LYS A 14 0.67 -4.15 18.04
CA LYS A 14 -0.41 -3.80 17.10
C LYS A 14 0.24 -3.27 15.84
N GLY A 15 0.13 -4.02 14.75
CA GLY A 15 0.57 -3.54 13.45
C GLY A 15 -0.12 -2.20 13.12
N PHE A 16 0.64 -1.20 12.70
CA PHE A 16 0.09 0.06 12.23
C PHE A 16 -0.75 -0.22 10.98
N ALA A 17 -2.04 0.10 11.03
CA ALA A 17 -2.81 0.26 9.82
C ALA A 17 -2.31 1.51 9.09
N PRO A 18 -1.95 1.42 7.80
CA PRO A 18 -1.52 2.59 7.07
C PRO A 18 -2.67 3.57 6.91
N VAL A 19 -2.35 4.84 6.93
CA VAL A 19 -3.27 5.92 6.60
C VAL A 19 -3.23 6.14 5.10
N ILE A 20 -4.39 6.13 4.46
CA ILE A 20 -4.52 6.33 3.03
C ILE A 20 -4.86 7.81 2.77
N HIS A 21 -4.06 8.45 1.94
CA HIS A 21 -4.30 9.79 1.45
C HIS A 21 -4.55 9.75 -0.05
N GLY A 22 -5.53 10.50 -0.51
CA GLY A 22 -5.83 10.61 -1.93
C GLY A 22 -6.58 11.89 -2.27
N ILE A 23 -6.81 12.11 -3.55
CA ILE A 23 -7.51 13.28 -4.08
C ILE A 23 -8.59 12.78 -5.02
N ALA A 24 -9.85 13.10 -4.73
CA ALA A 24 -10.98 12.86 -5.62
C ALA A 24 -11.29 14.11 -6.43
N ARG A 25 -11.50 13.98 -7.73
CA ARG A 25 -11.89 15.10 -8.61
C ARG A 25 -13.33 15.51 -8.43
N GLY A 26 -14.19 14.57 -8.14
CA GLY A 26 -15.59 14.74 -7.84
C GLY A 26 -16.02 13.81 -6.72
N THR A 27 -17.31 13.64 -6.49
CA THR A 27 -17.80 12.58 -5.61
C THR A 27 -17.35 11.24 -6.18
N ALA A 28 -16.59 10.49 -5.41
CA ALA A 28 -15.94 9.26 -5.87
C ALA A 28 -16.16 8.13 -4.89
N GLN A 29 -16.09 6.90 -5.41
CA GLN A 29 -16.04 5.69 -4.61
C GLN A 29 -14.60 5.24 -4.44
N VAL A 30 -14.15 5.09 -3.20
CA VAL A 30 -12.83 4.56 -2.86
C VAL A 30 -12.96 3.11 -2.44
N SER A 31 -12.23 2.26 -3.10
CA SER A 31 -12.11 0.82 -2.80
C SER A 31 -10.65 0.49 -2.50
N ILE A 32 -10.42 -0.23 -1.41
CA ILE A 32 -9.08 -0.66 -1.02
C ILE A 32 -9.05 -2.18 -1.00
N LYS A 33 -8.12 -2.74 -1.77
CA LYS A 33 -7.88 -4.18 -1.85
C LYS A 33 -6.51 -4.53 -1.29
N GLN A 34 -6.45 -5.65 -0.62
CA GLN A 34 -5.21 -6.27 -0.17
C GLN A 34 -5.19 -7.73 -0.62
N ASN A 35 -4.12 -8.14 -1.29
CA ASN A 35 -4.00 -9.49 -1.86
C ASN A 35 -5.21 -9.89 -2.74
N GLY A 36 -5.80 -8.93 -3.46
CA GLY A 36 -6.95 -9.12 -4.31
C GLY A 36 -8.31 -9.06 -3.60
N TYR A 37 -8.37 -9.01 -2.27
CA TYR A 37 -9.60 -8.88 -1.50
C TYR A 37 -9.90 -7.43 -1.16
N GLU A 38 -11.16 -7.02 -1.34
CA GLU A 38 -11.64 -5.74 -0.87
C GLU A 38 -11.74 -5.73 0.64
N ILE A 39 -10.99 -4.83 1.29
CA ILE A 39 -10.99 -4.66 2.75
C ILE A 39 -11.69 -3.39 3.21
N TYR A 40 -11.93 -2.46 2.30
CA TYR A 40 -12.57 -1.18 2.59
C TYR A 40 -13.24 -0.62 1.36
N GLN A 41 -14.40 0.01 1.56
CA GLN A 41 -15.12 0.74 0.52
C GLN A 41 -15.84 1.91 1.16
N SER A 42 -15.74 3.09 0.56
CA SER A 42 -16.40 4.30 1.02
C SER A 42 -16.64 5.26 -0.11
N THR A 43 -17.61 6.14 0.05
CA THR A 43 -17.83 7.29 -0.83
C THR A 43 -17.18 8.51 -0.21
N VAL A 44 -16.39 9.23 -0.99
CA VAL A 44 -15.69 10.43 -0.57
C VAL A 44 -16.18 11.65 -1.35
N PRO A 45 -16.23 12.83 -0.69
CA PRO A 45 -16.52 14.07 -1.38
C PRO A 45 -15.36 14.49 -2.29
N PRO A 46 -15.59 15.45 -3.20
CA PRO A 46 -14.51 16.04 -3.98
C PRO A 46 -13.42 16.65 -3.11
N GLY A 47 -12.18 16.54 -3.59
CA GLY A 47 -10.99 17.07 -2.93
C GLY A 47 -10.14 16.00 -2.22
N PRO A 48 -9.16 16.43 -1.42
CA PRO A 48 -8.32 15.51 -0.68
C PRO A 48 -9.11 14.77 0.39
N PHE A 49 -8.85 13.47 0.53
CA PHE A 49 -9.44 12.62 1.55
C PHE A 49 -8.37 11.84 2.32
N THR A 50 -8.72 11.43 3.52
CA THR A 50 -7.88 10.61 4.40
C THR A 50 -8.72 9.45 4.92
N ILE A 51 -8.18 8.23 4.85
CA ILE A 51 -8.76 7.03 5.44
C ILE A 51 -7.78 6.53 6.50
N ASP A 52 -8.19 6.62 7.76
CA ASP A 52 -7.39 6.29 8.95
C ASP A 52 -8.02 5.20 9.81
N ASP A 53 -9.16 4.68 9.40
CA ASP A 53 -9.93 3.67 10.12
C ASP A 53 -9.77 2.25 9.55
N LEU A 54 -8.69 2.00 8.82
CA LEU A 54 -8.36 0.66 8.37
C LEU A 54 -7.93 -0.21 9.54
N TYR A 55 -8.54 -1.37 9.64
CA TYR A 55 -8.04 -2.39 10.56
C TYR A 55 -6.78 -3.02 9.96
N ALA A 56 -5.78 -3.25 10.83
CA ALA A 56 -4.60 -4.01 10.45
C ALA A 56 -5.02 -5.43 10.07
N ALA A 57 -5.33 -5.64 8.79
CA ALA A 57 -5.77 -6.92 8.29
C ALA A 57 -4.58 -7.73 7.79
N GLY A 58 -4.20 -8.77 8.52
CA GLY A 58 -3.29 -9.80 8.05
C GLY A 58 -1.81 -9.43 8.00
N ASN A 59 -1.03 -10.34 7.43
CA ASN A 59 0.42 -10.39 7.48
C ASN A 59 1.12 -9.63 6.33
N GLY A 60 0.62 -8.47 5.98
CA GLY A 60 1.28 -7.66 4.96
C GLY A 60 0.75 -7.89 3.56
N GLY A 61 1.19 -7.08 2.69
CA GLY A 61 0.77 -6.94 1.30
C GLY A 61 0.35 -5.49 1.05
N ASP A 62 0.84 -4.94 -0.04
CA ASP A 62 0.52 -3.57 -0.41
C ASP A 62 -0.98 -3.39 -0.60
N LEU A 63 -1.47 -2.22 -0.22
CA LEU A 63 -2.87 -1.86 -0.39
C LEU A 63 -3.06 -1.23 -1.76
N GLN A 64 -3.93 -1.81 -2.57
CA GLN A 64 -4.34 -1.24 -3.83
C GLN A 64 -5.55 -0.34 -3.62
N VAL A 65 -5.39 0.95 -3.83
CA VAL A 65 -6.44 1.95 -3.70
C VAL A 65 -6.98 2.29 -5.09
N THR A 66 -8.28 2.17 -5.26
CA THR A 66 -8.98 2.55 -6.49
C THR A 66 -9.96 3.67 -6.18
N ILE A 67 -9.80 4.79 -6.85
CA ILE A 67 -10.73 5.92 -6.82
C ILE A 67 -11.54 5.89 -8.10
N LYS A 68 -12.83 5.58 -8.00
CA LYS A 68 -13.75 5.56 -9.12
C LYS A 68 -14.63 6.80 -9.10
N GLU A 69 -14.43 7.66 -10.08
CA GLU A 69 -15.24 8.86 -10.27
C GLU A 69 -16.62 8.55 -10.88
N THR A 70 -17.55 9.48 -10.76
CA THR A 70 -18.91 9.33 -11.33
C THR A 70 -18.92 9.27 -12.85
N ASP A 71 -17.95 9.84 -13.53
CA ASP A 71 -17.77 9.77 -14.98
C ASP A 71 -17.18 8.43 -15.47
N GLY A 72 -16.88 7.51 -14.54
CA GLY A 72 -16.30 6.20 -14.81
C GLY A 72 -14.78 6.18 -14.88
N THR A 73 -14.11 7.33 -14.79
CA THR A 73 -12.64 7.38 -14.72
C THR A 73 -12.15 6.75 -13.42
N ARG A 74 -11.01 6.07 -13.49
CA ARG A 74 -10.40 5.40 -12.35
C ARG A 74 -8.98 5.87 -12.16
N GLN A 75 -8.62 6.10 -10.92
CA GLN A 75 -7.25 6.31 -10.47
C GLN A 75 -6.89 5.13 -9.56
N VAL A 76 -5.81 4.45 -9.87
CA VAL A 76 -5.33 3.30 -9.09
C VAL A 76 -3.92 3.59 -8.62
N PHE A 77 -3.67 3.44 -7.35
CA PHE A 77 -2.33 3.55 -6.77
C PHE A 77 -2.15 2.53 -5.65
N THR A 78 -0.90 2.24 -5.32
CA THR A 78 -0.54 1.30 -4.27
C THR A 78 0.03 2.04 -3.08
N VAL A 79 -0.46 1.71 -1.89
CA VAL A 79 0.12 2.18 -0.63
C VAL A 79 0.95 1.06 -0.04
N PRO A 80 2.25 1.30 0.19
CA PRO A 80 3.11 0.31 0.79
C PRO A 80 2.62 -0.05 2.19
N TRP A 81 2.40 -1.33 2.41
CA TRP A 81 2.16 -1.84 3.74
C TRP A 81 2.89 -3.16 3.92
N SER A 82 3.94 -3.09 4.67
CA SER A 82 4.70 -4.24 5.10
C SER A 82 5.02 -4.07 6.58
N THR A 83 4.78 -5.12 7.33
CA THR A 83 5.19 -5.14 8.73
C THR A 83 6.61 -5.68 8.81
N VAL A 84 7.47 -5.00 9.56
CA VAL A 84 8.68 -5.65 10.06
C VAL A 84 8.21 -6.89 10.84
N PRO A 85 8.79 -8.08 10.60
CA PRO A 85 8.39 -9.28 11.33
C PRO A 85 8.33 -9.00 12.82
N VAL A 86 7.25 -9.45 13.48
CA VAL A 86 7.08 -9.23 14.92
C VAL A 86 8.27 -9.85 15.64
N LEU A 87 9.16 -9.00 16.16
CA LEU A 87 10.38 -9.45 16.80
C LEU A 87 10.06 -10.15 18.10
N GLN A 88 10.69 -11.29 18.34
CA GLN A 88 10.43 -12.14 19.46
C GLN A 88 11.35 -11.80 20.65
N ARG A 89 10.87 -12.00 21.88
CA ARG A 89 11.72 -11.97 23.06
C ARG A 89 12.71 -13.15 23.05
N GLU A 90 13.83 -12.96 23.70
CA GLU A 90 14.86 -14.02 23.85
C GLU A 90 14.23 -15.35 24.33
N GLY A 91 14.57 -16.43 23.64
CA GLY A 91 14.10 -17.77 23.93
C GLY A 91 12.66 -18.08 23.47
N HIS A 92 11.89 -17.10 23.02
CA HIS A 92 10.54 -17.33 22.53
C HIS A 92 10.53 -17.67 21.04
N SER A 93 9.74 -18.65 20.68
CA SER A 93 9.53 -19.07 19.29
C SER A 93 8.08 -18.92 18.90
N ARG A 94 7.85 -18.51 17.66
CA ARG A 94 6.54 -18.46 17.05
C ARG A 94 6.60 -19.18 15.71
N PHE A 95 5.64 -20.06 15.47
CA PHE A 95 5.51 -20.73 14.19
C PHE A 95 4.08 -20.64 13.67
N ALA A 96 3.91 -20.69 12.37
CA ALA A 96 2.63 -20.74 11.71
C ALA A 96 2.70 -21.70 10.53
N LEU A 97 1.66 -22.52 10.38
CA LEU A 97 1.47 -23.41 9.24
C LEU A 97 0.15 -23.07 8.59
N THR A 98 0.15 -22.88 7.29
CA THR A 98 -1.05 -22.58 6.51
C THR A 98 -1.11 -23.49 5.31
N ALA A 99 -2.27 -24.12 5.09
CA ALA A 99 -2.58 -24.83 3.87
C ALA A 99 -3.89 -24.28 3.31
N GLY A 100 -3.96 -24.06 2.02
CA GLY A 100 -5.12 -23.45 1.43
C GLY A 100 -5.10 -23.43 -0.08
N GLU A 101 -6.06 -22.75 -0.63
CA GLU A 101 -6.21 -22.48 -2.03
C GLU A 101 -6.00 -20.99 -2.28
N TYR A 102 -5.15 -20.65 -3.24
CA TYR A 102 -4.92 -19.26 -3.61
C TYR A 102 -6.17 -18.63 -4.19
N ARG A 103 -6.56 -17.48 -3.67
CA ARG A 103 -7.66 -16.69 -4.19
C ARG A 103 -7.20 -15.27 -4.41
N SER A 104 -7.28 -14.82 -5.64
CA SER A 104 -7.24 -13.40 -5.97
C SER A 104 -8.65 -12.93 -6.29
N GLY A 105 -8.97 -11.68 -6.07
CA GLY A 105 -10.24 -11.12 -6.56
C GLY A 105 -10.30 -10.94 -8.07
N ASN A 106 -9.45 -11.61 -8.81
CA ASN A 106 -9.24 -11.43 -10.24
C ASN A 106 -9.51 -12.75 -10.98
N ASP A 107 -10.40 -12.72 -11.97
CA ASP A 107 -10.75 -13.88 -12.80
C ASP A 107 -9.62 -14.36 -13.72
N GLN A 108 -8.52 -13.61 -13.81
CA GLN A 108 -7.36 -13.94 -14.64
C GLN A 108 -6.32 -14.81 -13.92
N GLN A 109 -6.53 -15.10 -12.64
CA GLN A 109 -5.64 -15.92 -11.86
C GLN A 109 -6.26 -17.28 -11.54
N GLU A 110 -5.43 -18.31 -11.64
CA GLU A 110 -5.76 -19.66 -11.20
C GLU A 110 -5.81 -19.75 -9.67
N LYS A 111 -6.39 -20.82 -9.17
CA LYS A 111 -6.59 -21.08 -7.74
C LYS A 111 -5.78 -22.30 -7.29
N PRO A 112 -4.44 -22.28 -7.36
CA PRO A 112 -3.66 -23.43 -6.95
C PRO A 112 -3.72 -23.64 -5.45
N LYS A 113 -3.56 -24.87 -5.01
CA LYS A 113 -3.37 -25.23 -3.62
C LYS A 113 -1.93 -24.94 -3.21
N PHE A 114 -1.75 -24.47 -2.00
CA PHE A 114 -0.43 -24.18 -1.46
C PHE A 114 -0.29 -24.59 0.01
N PHE A 115 0.94 -24.76 0.42
CA PHE A 115 1.36 -24.91 1.80
C PHE A 115 2.39 -23.85 2.14
N GLN A 116 2.25 -23.24 3.32
CA GLN A 116 3.17 -22.21 3.81
C GLN A 116 3.51 -22.45 5.26
N GLY A 117 4.79 -22.39 5.60
CA GLY A 117 5.27 -22.47 6.97
C GLY A 117 6.20 -21.29 7.29
N THR A 118 6.09 -20.76 8.49
CA THR A 118 6.97 -19.69 9.01
C THR A 118 7.41 -20.00 10.43
N LEU A 119 8.64 -19.62 10.76
CA LEU A 119 9.22 -19.74 12.09
C LEU A 119 9.98 -18.46 12.45
N LEU A 120 9.74 -17.96 13.66
CA LEU A 120 10.50 -16.87 14.27
C LEU A 120 11.04 -17.33 15.62
N HIS A 121 12.30 -17.02 15.89
CA HIS A 121 12.93 -17.33 17.18
C HIS A 121 13.70 -16.12 17.71
N GLY A 122 13.40 -15.72 18.94
CA GLY A 122 14.08 -14.60 19.61
C GLY A 122 15.45 -15.02 20.18
N LEU A 123 16.45 -14.23 19.88
CA LEU A 123 17.80 -14.36 20.37
C LEU A 123 18.12 -13.23 21.37
N ALA A 124 19.30 -13.29 21.99
CA ALA A 124 19.78 -12.25 22.88
C ALA A 124 19.93 -10.89 22.20
N ALA A 125 19.93 -9.81 22.98
CA ALA A 125 20.19 -8.42 22.52
C ALA A 125 19.19 -7.90 21.46
N GLY A 126 17.94 -8.36 21.48
CA GLY A 126 16.89 -7.89 20.58
C GLY A 126 16.95 -8.47 19.16
N TRP A 127 17.79 -9.47 18.93
CA TRP A 127 17.85 -10.18 17.66
C TRP A 127 16.72 -11.20 17.53
N THR A 128 16.23 -11.38 16.32
CA THR A 128 15.27 -12.43 15.95
C THR A 128 15.75 -13.10 14.67
N LEU A 129 15.81 -14.41 14.68
CA LEU A 129 16.04 -15.22 13.48
C LEU A 129 14.67 -15.69 12.97
N TYR A 130 14.41 -15.58 11.67
CA TYR A 130 13.17 -16.05 11.08
C TYR A 130 13.40 -16.71 9.73
N GLY A 131 12.46 -17.53 9.35
CA GLY A 131 12.48 -18.22 8.07
C GLY A 131 11.12 -18.75 7.71
N GLY A 132 10.99 -19.20 6.48
CA GLY A 132 9.76 -19.75 5.98
C GLY A 132 9.92 -20.49 4.67
N SER A 133 8.85 -21.18 4.30
CA SER A 133 8.74 -21.85 3.01
C SER A 133 7.33 -21.65 2.45
N GLN A 134 7.24 -21.66 1.13
CA GLN A 134 6.00 -21.59 0.38
C GLN A 134 6.07 -22.62 -0.73
N LEU A 135 5.13 -23.56 -0.74
CA LEU A 135 5.15 -24.72 -1.61
C LEU A 135 3.82 -24.84 -2.35
N ALA A 136 3.89 -24.97 -3.67
CA ALA A 136 2.77 -25.27 -4.54
C ALA A 136 3.27 -26.06 -5.74
N ASP A 137 2.39 -26.58 -6.60
CA ASP A 137 2.78 -27.40 -7.75
C ASP A 137 3.73 -26.69 -8.72
N ARG A 138 3.56 -25.37 -8.87
CA ARG A 138 4.33 -24.55 -9.81
C ARG A 138 5.25 -23.55 -9.11
N TYR A 139 5.39 -23.63 -7.79
CA TYR A 139 6.15 -22.66 -7.02
C TYR A 139 6.76 -23.26 -5.76
N ARG A 140 8.03 -22.96 -5.54
CA ARG A 140 8.76 -23.28 -4.31
C ARG A 140 9.61 -22.09 -3.92
N ALA A 141 9.47 -21.63 -2.70
CA ALA A 141 10.29 -20.55 -2.15
C ALA A 141 10.71 -20.86 -0.73
N PHE A 142 11.93 -20.46 -0.41
CA PHE A 142 12.51 -20.55 0.94
C PHE A 142 13.05 -19.19 1.33
N ASN A 143 12.72 -18.75 2.53
CA ASN A 143 13.12 -17.47 3.08
C ASN A 143 13.92 -17.66 4.34
N LEU A 144 14.95 -16.86 4.51
CA LEU A 144 15.74 -16.79 5.74
C LEU A 144 16.07 -15.32 6.02
N GLY A 145 15.85 -14.89 7.25
CA GLY A 145 16.05 -13.52 7.63
C GLY A 145 16.43 -13.31 9.09
N VAL A 146 16.87 -12.11 9.37
CA VAL A 146 17.25 -11.66 10.68
C VAL A 146 16.65 -10.28 10.93
N GLY A 147 16.18 -10.03 12.14
CA GLY A 147 15.67 -8.75 12.57
C GLY A 147 16.34 -8.31 13.86
N LYS A 148 16.34 -7.01 14.10
CA LYS A 148 16.83 -6.43 15.35
C LYS A 148 15.88 -5.34 15.84
N ASN A 149 15.51 -5.44 17.10
CA ASN A 149 14.86 -4.36 17.83
C ASN A 149 15.93 -3.46 18.45
N MET A 150 15.99 -2.21 17.99
CA MET A 150 16.96 -1.22 18.44
C MET A 150 16.35 -0.23 19.46
N GLY A 151 15.22 -0.58 20.07
CA GLY A 151 14.52 0.25 21.04
C GLY A 151 14.03 1.56 20.43
N GLU A 152 14.49 2.69 20.94
CA GLU A 152 14.14 4.04 20.46
C GLU A 152 14.46 4.25 18.98
N PHE A 153 15.47 3.58 18.46
CA PHE A 153 15.90 3.70 17.06
C PHE A 153 15.05 2.86 16.09
N GLY A 154 14.05 2.14 16.60
CA GLY A 154 13.13 1.35 15.78
C GLY A 154 13.57 -0.09 15.58
N ALA A 155 13.03 -0.70 14.54
CA ALA A 155 13.27 -2.10 14.20
C ALA A 155 13.70 -2.23 12.74
N VAL A 156 14.64 -3.12 12.49
CA VAL A 156 15.12 -3.44 11.14
C VAL A 156 15.03 -4.94 10.89
N SER A 157 14.81 -5.32 9.64
CA SER A 157 14.92 -6.71 9.20
C SER A 157 15.58 -6.80 7.82
N LEU A 158 16.30 -7.89 7.61
CA LEU A 158 16.93 -8.24 6.35
C LEU A 158 16.66 -9.71 6.08
N ASP A 159 16.17 -10.03 4.90
CA ASP A 159 15.92 -11.41 4.48
C ASP A 159 16.24 -11.67 3.03
N VAL A 160 16.49 -12.92 2.73
CA VAL A 160 16.75 -13.45 1.39
C VAL A 160 15.73 -14.55 1.11
N THR A 161 15.15 -14.53 -0.08
CA THR A 161 14.24 -15.56 -0.57
C THR A 161 14.84 -16.20 -1.82
N GLN A 162 14.91 -17.52 -1.84
CA GLN A 162 15.20 -18.34 -3.03
C GLN A 162 13.87 -18.83 -3.56
N ALA A 163 13.57 -18.58 -4.85
CA ALA A 163 12.33 -19.01 -5.48
C ALA A 163 12.57 -19.76 -6.77
N ASN A 164 11.84 -20.86 -6.95
CA ASN A 164 11.73 -21.61 -8.20
C ASN A 164 10.28 -21.52 -8.66
N ALA A 165 10.05 -20.97 -9.84
CA ALA A 165 8.73 -20.70 -10.36
C ALA A 165 8.56 -21.30 -11.77
N THR A 166 7.38 -21.86 -12.05
CA THR A 166 6.92 -22.19 -13.39
C THR A 166 5.81 -21.21 -13.76
N LEU A 167 6.08 -20.36 -14.73
CA LEU A 167 5.12 -19.35 -15.17
C LEU A 167 4.00 -19.96 -16.02
N PRO A 168 2.90 -19.22 -16.29
CA PRO A 168 1.78 -19.71 -17.08
C PRO A 168 2.11 -20.16 -18.52
N ASP A 169 3.24 -19.71 -19.08
CA ASP A 169 3.79 -20.17 -20.36
C ASP A 169 4.64 -21.44 -20.26
N ASP A 170 4.62 -22.11 -19.09
CA ASP A 170 5.42 -23.27 -18.73
C ASP A 170 6.95 -23.05 -18.68
N SER A 171 7.40 -21.80 -18.77
CA SER A 171 8.80 -21.45 -18.58
C SER A 171 9.19 -21.59 -17.11
N LYS A 172 10.37 -22.15 -16.85
CA LYS A 172 10.91 -22.35 -15.51
C LYS A 172 11.95 -21.28 -15.20
N HIS A 173 11.81 -20.67 -14.03
CA HIS A 173 12.68 -19.61 -13.57
C HIS A 173 13.15 -19.87 -12.15
N GLN A 174 14.35 -19.39 -11.87
CA GLN A 174 14.99 -19.48 -10.56
C GLN A 174 15.63 -18.15 -10.23
N GLY A 175 15.46 -17.67 -9.03
CA GLY A 175 16.04 -16.41 -8.61
C GLY A 175 16.00 -16.16 -7.13
N GLN A 176 16.64 -15.07 -6.72
CA GLN A 176 16.74 -14.62 -5.33
C GLN A 176 16.19 -13.21 -5.19
N SER A 177 15.65 -12.93 -4.01
CA SER A 177 15.20 -11.60 -3.62
C SER A 177 15.79 -11.24 -2.26
N LEU A 178 16.41 -10.08 -2.18
CA LEU A 178 16.88 -9.47 -0.93
C LEU A 178 15.88 -8.40 -0.52
N ARG A 179 15.45 -8.41 0.75
CA ARG A 179 14.51 -7.42 1.29
C ARG A 179 15.08 -6.81 2.58
N PHE A 180 15.00 -5.49 2.66
CA PHE A 180 15.31 -4.70 3.84
C PHE A 180 14.06 -3.92 4.25
N LEU A 181 13.72 -3.95 5.54
CA LEU A 181 12.61 -3.19 6.11
C LEU A 181 13.08 -2.46 7.37
N TYR A 182 12.61 -1.24 7.53
CA TYR A 182 12.81 -0.42 8.70
C TYR A 182 11.53 0.26 9.13
N ASN A 183 11.26 0.31 10.42
CA ASN A 183 10.21 1.13 10.99
C ASN A 183 10.67 1.77 12.30
N LYS A 184 10.05 2.89 12.64
CA LYS A 184 10.28 3.60 13.89
C LYS A 184 8.99 4.28 14.34
N SER A 185 8.58 4.02 15.57
CA SER A 185 7.43 4.68 16.18
C SER A 185 7.68 6.17 16.44
N LEU A 186 6.58 6.92 16.64
CA LEU A 186 6.61 8.31 17.02
C LEU A 186 7.54 8.55 18.22
N ASN A 187 8.41 9.54 18.11
CA ASN A 187 9.34 9.93 19.14
C ASN A 187 9.09 11.39 19.59
N GLU A 188 9.97 11.93 20.46
CA GLU A 188 9.88 13.30 20.96
C GLU A 188 9.95 14.35 19.83
N VAL A 189 10.59 14.05 18.72
CA VAL A 189 10.69 14.93 17.54
C VAL A 189 9.42 14.88 16.68
N GLY A 190 8.49 13.97 16.97
CA GLY A 190 7.24 13.82 16.24
C GLY A 190 7.36 13.11 14.89
N THR A 191 8.45 12.39 14.65
CA THR A 191 8.68 11.62 13.43
C THR A 191 8.18 10.19 13.60
N ASN A 192 7.26 9.77 12.75
CA ASN A 192 6.80 8.40 12.64
C ASN A 192 7.17 7.84 11.26
N ILE A 193 8.12 6.92 11.24
CA ILE A 193 8.51 6.18 10.04
C ILE A 193 7.76 4.85 10.06
N GLN A 194 6.62 4.78 9.37
CA GLN A 194 5.82 3.57 9.30
C GLN A 194 6.56 2.49 8.53
N LEU A 195 7.25 2.87 7.45
CA LEU A 195 8.01 1.96 6.62
C LEU A 195 9.06 2.70 5.80
N VAL A 196 10.27 2.17 5.82
CA VAL A 196 11.26 2.33 4.75
C VAL A 196 11.62 0.92 4.29
N GLY A 197 11.37 0.61 3.05
CA GLY A 197 11.60 -0.71 2.48
C GLY A 197 12.41 -0.65 1.21
N TYR A 198 13.25 -1.65 1.03
CA TYR A 198 13.99 -1.88 -0.19
C TYR A 198 13.95 -3.35 -0.53
N ARG A 199 13.67 -3.66 -1.80
CA ARG A 199 13.76 -5.02 -2.32
C ARG A 199 14.59 -5.02 -3.60
N TYR A 200 15.54 -5.92 -3.68
CA TYR A 200 16.27 -6.23 -4.90
C TYR A 200 16.01 -7.68 -5.28
N SER A 201 15.68 -7.93 -6.53
CA SER A 201 15.41 -9.27 -7.04
C SER A 201 16.26 -9.54 -8.28
N THR A 202 16.79 -10.72 -8.38
CA THR A 202 17.50 -11.16 -9.59
C THR A 202 16.51 -11.37 -10.73
N ARG A 203 16.98 -11.41 -11.96
CA ARG A 203 16.16 -11.50 -13.17
C ARG A 203 15.18 -12.68 -13.19
N GLY A 204 15.55 -13.80 -12.62
CA GLY A 204 14.75 -15.02 -12.58
C GLY A 204 13.80 -15.13 -11.38
N TYR A 205 13.75 -14.11 -10.52
CA TYR A 205 12.88 -14.14 -9.36
C TYR A 205 11.44 -13.78 -9.73
N TYR A 206 10.51 -14.66 -9.36
CA TYR A 206 9.06 -14.42 -9.45
C TYR A 206 8.39 -14.78 -8.14
N SER A 207 7.26 -14.12 -7.83
CA SER A 207 6.45 -14.41 -6.66
C SER A 207 5.48 -15.56 -6.95
N PHE A 208 4.86 -16.08 -5.89
CA PHE A 208 3.80 -17.09 -6.03
C PHE A 208 2.63 -16.57 -6.87
N ALA A 209 2.21 -15.33 -6.65
CA ALA A 209 1.14 -14.72 -7.42
C ALA A 209 1.43 -14.67 -8.93
N ASP A 210 2.69 -14.48 -9.32
CA ASP A 210 3.09 -14.46 -10.73
C ASP A 210 2.86 -15.80 -11.44
N THR A 211 2.92 -16.91 -10.72
CA THR A 211 2.67 -18.26 -11.27
C THR A 211 1.20 -18.57 -11.44
N THR A 212 0.31 -17.80 -10.88
CA THR A 212 -1.13 -18.06 -10.84
C THR A 212 -1.90 -17.48 -12.01
N TYR A 213 -1.31 -16.63 -12.83
CA TYR A 213 -1.97 -16.08 -14.01
C TYR A 213 -2.28 -17.17 -15.05
N SER A 214 -3.47 -17.14 -15.63
CA SER A 214 -3.92 -18.16 -16.57
C SER A 214 -3.37 -17.98 -17.99
N ARG A 215 -2.89 -16.79 -18.34
CA ARG A 215 -2.33 -16.45 -19.67
C ARG A 215 -1.24 -15.41 -19.55
N MET A 216 -0.24 -15.49 -20.42
CA MET A 216 0.78 -14.46 -20.59
C MET A 216 0.54 -13.55 -21.82
N SER A 217 -0.37 -13.90 -22.72
CA SER A 217 -0.75 -13.05 -23.86
C SER A 217 -1.93 -12.16 -23.47
N GLY A 218 -1.73 -10.86 -23.52
CA GLY A 218 -2.63 -9.93 -22.88
C GLY A 218 -3.27 -8.92 -23.83
N TYR A 219 -4.23 -9.32 -24.67
CA TYR A 219 -5.05 -8.40 -25.42
C TYR A 219 -6.52 -8.66 -25.13
N ASP A 220 -7.27 -7.59 -24.82
CA ASP A 220 -8.71 -7.59 -24.79
C ASP A 220 -9.24 -7.17 -26.17
N VAL A 221 -10.18 -7.94 -26.67
CA VAL A 221 -10.89 -7.61 -27.90
C VAL A 221 -12.25 -7.07 -27.50
N GLU A 222 -12.46 -5.78 -27.69
CA GLU A 222 -13.75 -5.11 -27.48
C GLU A 222 -14.38 -4.79 -28.83
N THR A 223 -15.67 -5.08 -28.98
CA THR A 223 -16.44 -4.65 -30.13
C THR A 223 -17.31 -3.47 -29.71
N GLN A 224 -16.95 -2.29 -30.18
CA GLN A 224 -17.73 -1.07 -29.95
C GLN A 224 -18.20 -0.53 -31.30
N ASP A 225 -19.52 -0.38 -31.46
CA ASP A 225 -20.17 0.11 -32.70
C ASP A 225 -19.78 -0.66 -33.98
N GLY A 226 -19.60 -1.98 -33.85
CA GLY A 226 -19.20 -2.84 -34.97
C GLY A 226 -17.72 -2.79 -35.32
N VAL A 227 -16.91 -2.01 -34.62
CA VAL A 227 -15.46 -1.93 -34.80
C VAL A 227 -14.77 -2.80 -33.74
N ILE A 228 -13.94 -3.72 -34.19
CA ILE A 228 -13.12 -4.54 -33.30
C ILE A 228 -11.92 -3.70 -32.86
N GLN A 229 -11.86 -3.40 -31.57
CA GLN A 229 -10.69 -2.76 -30.95
C GLN A 229 -9.91 -3.80 -30.15
N VAL A 230 -8.63 -3.92 -30.47
CA VAL A 230 -7.69 -4.73 -29.70
C VAL A 230 -6.96 -3.80 -28.74
N LYS A 231 -7.24 -3.91 -27.45
CA LYS A 231 -6.58 -3.13 -26.41
C LYS A 231 -5.65 -4.03 -25.60
N PRO A 232 -4.43 -3.54 -25.26
CA PRO A 232 -3.59 -4.27 -24.32
C PRO A 232 -4.31 -4.39 -22.97
N LYS A 233 -4.29 -5.58 -22.36
CA LYS A 233 -4.71 -5.77 -20.96
C LYS A 233 -3.67 -5.18 -20.03
N PHE A 234 -4.01 -4.13 -19.33
CA PHE A 234 -3.18 -3.58 -18.26
C PHE A 234 -3.45 -4.37 -16.95
N THR A 235 -2.78 -5.48 -16.81
CA THR A 235 -2.73 -6.28 -15.59
C THR A 235 -1.28 -6.52 -15.22
N ASP A 236 -0.99 -6.93 -13.99
CA ASP A 236 0.35 -7.38 -13.56
C ASP A 236 0.95 -8.46 -14.47
N TYR A 237 0.13 -9.08 -15.23
CA TYR A 237 0.35 -10.01 -16.28
C TYR A 237 1.32 -9.54 -17.38
N TYR A 238 1.30 -8.25 -17.78
CA TYR A 238 2.30 -7.68 -18.68
C TYR A 238 3.66 -7.56 -18.03
N ASN A 239 3.69 -7.42 -16.72
CA ASN A 239 4.91 -7.28 -15.96
C ASN A 239 5.71 -8.58 -15.93
N LEU A 240 5.10 -9.72 -16.26
CA LEU A 240 5.79 -11.00 -16.34
C LEU A 240 6.77 -11.11 -17.51
N ALA A 241 6.58 -10.34 -18.58
CA ALA A 241 7.53 -10.23 -19.68
C ALA A 241 8.86 -9.60 -19.24
N TYR A 242 8.79 -8.73 -18.21
CA TYR A 242 9.93 -8.07 -17.61
C TYR A 242 9.89 -8.32 -16.10
N SER A 243 10.84 -9.07 -15.59
CA SER A 243 10.90 -9.36 -14.15
C SER A 243 11.22 -8.10 -13.34
N LYS A 244 10.68 -8.03 -12.13
CA LYS A 244 10.92 -6.95 -11.18
C LYS A 244 12.37 -6.96 -10.72
N ARG A 245 12.98 -5.78 -10.65
CA ARG A 245 14.39 -5.61 -10.27
C ARG A 245 14.53 -4.99 -8.88
N GLY A 246 14.14 -3.75 -8.73
CA GLY A 246 14.30 -3.01 -7.49
C GLY A 246 13.03 -2.28 -7.10
N LYS A 247 12.71 -2.27 -5.81
CA LYS A 247 11.58 -1.54 -5.27
C LYS A 247 11.99 -0.78 -4.03
N VAL A 248 11.76 0.52 -4.03
CA VAL A 248 11.91 1.39 -2.85
C VAL A 248 10.52 1.78 -2.39
N GLN A 249 10.26 1.68 -1.10
CA GLN A 249 9.00 2.07 -0.47
C GLN A 249 9.28 2.97 0.72
N VAL A 250 8.50 4.01 0.87
CA VAL A 250 8.60 4.95 2.00
C VAL A 250 7.21 5.33 2.47
N SER A 251 7.01 5.34 3.78
CA SER A 251 5.82 5.91 4.41
C SER A 251 6.25 6.60 5.71
N VAL A 252 6.13 7.92 5.75
CA VAL A 252 6.62 8.76 6.86
C VAL A 252 5.57 9.83 7.19
N THR A 253 5.38 10.06 8.47
CA THR A 253 4.57 11.16 9.00
C THR A 253 5.42 11.99 9.96
N GLN A 254 5.43 13.31 9.79
CA GLN A 254 6.13 14.24 10.65
C GLN A 254 5.17 15.23 11.29
N GLN A 255 5.14 15.26 12.61
CA GLN A 255 4.42 16.27 13.37
C GLN A 255 5.25 17.57 13.42
N LEU A 256 4.66 18.68 12.99
CA LEU A 256 5.24 20.01 13.05
C LEU A 256 4.48 20.85 14.08
N GLY A 257 5.07 21.05 15.25
CA GLY A 257 4.39 21.73 16.34
C GLY A 257 3.12 20.99 16.80
N ARG A 258 2.11 21.74 17.24
CA ARG A 258 0.86 21.17 17.78
C ARG A 258 -0.23 20.98 16.73
N THR A 259 -0.16 21.67 15.61
CA THR A 259 -1.28 21.83 14.68
C THR A 259 -0.99 21.42 13.24
N ALA A 260 0.27 21.12 12.92
CA ALA A 260 0.65 20.77 11.55
C ALA A 260 1.22 19.35 11.48
N THR A 261 0.86 18.64 10.42
CA THR A 261 1.36 17.30 10.11
C THR A 261 1.74 17.21 8.63
N LEU A 262 2.97 16.80 8.36
CA LEU A 262 3.44 16.43 7.03
C LEU A 262 3.35 14.91 6.86
N TYR A 263 2.97 14.46 5.68
CA TYR A 263 3.03 13.04 5.32
C TYR A 263 3.67 12.84 3.95
N LEU A 264 4.34 11.71 3.80
CA LEU A 264 4.92 11.24 2.56
C LEU A 264 4.74 9.73 2.47
N SER A 265 4.16 9.26 1.39
CA SER A 265 4.04 7.83 1.09
C SER A 265 4.30 7.60 -0.39
N GLY A 266 5.12 6.63 -0.72
CA GLY A 266 5.42 6.36 -2.11
C GLY A 266 6.23 5.12 -2.35
N SER A 267 6.32 4.76 -3.62
CA SER A 267 7.13 3.64 -4.10
C SER A 267 7.67 3.87 -5.50
N HIS A 268 8.80 3.24 -5.77
CA HIS A 268 9.43 3.22 -7.08
C HIS A 268 9.85 1.79 -7.41
N GLN A 269 9.27 1.21 -8.46
CA GLN A 269 9.56 -0.16 -8.92
C GLN A 269 10.23 -0.12 -10.28
N THR A 270 11.43 -0.67 -10.36
CA THR A 270 12.17 -0.87 -11.61
C THR A 270 12.07 -2.31 -12.10
N TYR A 271 12.36 -2.52 -13.38
CA TYR A 271 12.28 -3.80 -14.06
C TYR A 271 13.59 -4.13 -14.78
N TRP A 272 13.86 -5.40 -14.94
CA TRP A 272 14.95 -5.87 -15.79
C TRP A 272 14.64 -5.63 -17.27
N SER A 273 15.66 -5.35 -18.06
CA SER A 273 15.59 -5.24 -19.52
C SER A 273 14.74 -4.09 -20.06
N THR A 274 14.35 -3.15 -19.22
CA THR A 274 13.66 -1.92 -19.64
C THR A 274 14.01 -0.76 -18.72
N GLY A 275 13.96 0.45 -19.23
CA GLY A 275 14.09 1.68 -18.43
C GLY A 275 12.78 2.18 -17.85
N LYS A 276 11.67 1.48 -18.09
CA LYS A 276 10.35 1.84 -17.55
C LYS A 276 10.28 1.51 -16.06
N ALA A 277 9.53 2.31 -15.32
CA ALA A 277 9.34 2.15 -13.89
C ALA A 277 7.92 2.54 -13.46
N ASP A 278 7.43 1.89 -12.41
CA ASP A 278 6.23 2.33 -11.71
C ASP A 278 6.63 3.34 -10.63
N GLN A 279 5.94 4.46 -10.57
CA GLN A 279 6.15 5.51 -9.58
C GLN A 279 4.83 5.91 -8.95
N GLN A 280 4.81 6.01 -7.63
CA GLN A 280 3.65 6.46 -6.88
C GLN A 280 4.11 7.33 -5.73
N LEU A 281 3.47 8.48 -5.57
CA LEU A 281 3.76 9.42 -4.50
C LEU A 281 2.49 10.08 -4.03
N GLN A 282 2.29 10.09 -2.70
CA GLN A 282 1.30 10.86 -2.01
C GLN A 282 2.03 11.71 -0.95
N ALA A 283 1.86 13.01 -1.01
CA ALA A 283 2.46 13.91 -0.05
C ALA A 283 1.47 15.00 0.34
N GLY A 284 1.58 15.51 1.56
CA GLY A 284 0.71 16.59 1.96
C GLY A 284 1.04 17.19 3.29
N LEU A 285 0.39 18.32 3.54
CA LEU A 285 0.44 19.09 4.77
C LEU A 285 -0.98 19.33 5.26
N ASN A 286 -1.26 18.94 6.49
CA ASN A 286 -2.46 19.31 7.21
C ASN A 286 -2.07 20.28 8.31
N THR A 287 -2.71 21.43 8.38
CA THR A 287 -2.46 22.42 9.43
C THR A 287 -3.73 23.13 9.85
N ALA A 288 -3.74 23.63 11.07
CA ALA A 288 -4.80 24.48 11.58
C ALA A 288 -4.21 25.82 12.05
N VAL A 289 -4.73 26.93 11.53
CA VAL A 289 -4.37 28.28 11.92
C VAL A 289 -5.65 29.01 12.30
N ASP A 290 -5.75 29.49 13.53
CA ASP A 290 -6.94 30.18 14.04
C ASP A 290 -8.24 29.40 13.83
N ASP A 291 -8.23 28.10 14.15
CA ASP A 291 -9.36 27.14 13.94
C ASP A 291 -9.74 26.89 12.47
N ILE A 292 -9.03 27.48 11.52
CA ILE A 292 -9.18 27.20 10.10
C ILE A 292 -8.27 26.05 9.70
N ASN A 293 -8.85 24.96 9.19
CA ASN A 293 -8.09 23.80 8.74
C ASN A 293 -7.71 23.94 7.26
N TRP A 294 -6.42 23.79 7.01
CA TRP A 294 -5.83 23.82 5.68
C TRP A 294 -5.26 22.45 5.34
N THR A 295 -5.54 21.96 4.17
CA THR A 295 -4.93 20.74 3.64
C THR A 295 -4.36 21.03 2.26
N LEU A 296 -3.06 20.79 2.11
CA LEU A 296 -2.37 20.78 0.81
C LEU A 296 -2.00 19.35 0.50
N SER A 297 -2.35 18.85 -0.68
CA SER A 297 -2.11 17.46 -1.08
C SER A 297 -1.55 17.40 -2.49
N TYR A 298 -0.59 16.51 -2.69
CA TYR A 298 -0.01 16.20 -3.98
C TYR A 298 -0.07 14.70 -4.24
N SER A 299 -0.42 14.31 -5.46
CA SER A 299 -0.50 12.92 -5.90
C SER A 299 0.20 12.76 -7.25
N LEU A 300 1.06 11.77 -7.35
CA LEU A 300 1.72 11.34 -8.58
C LEU A 300 1.52 9.84 -8.76
N THR A 301 1.06 9.43 -9.93
CA THR A 301 0.98 8.02 -10.32
C THR A 301 1.49 7.85 -11.74
N LYS A 302 2.48 7.00 -11.92
CA LYS A 302 3.00 6.61 -13.24
C LYS A 302 3.13 5.10 -13.27
N ASN A 303 2.48 4.46 -14.25
CA ASN A 303 2.61 3.04 -14.50
C ASN A 303 3.59 2.83 -15.67
N ALA A 304 4.52 1.88 -15.53
CA ALA A 304 5.54 1.56 -16.54
C ALA A 304 4.93 1.18 -17.90
N TRP A 305 3.74 0.58 -17.91
CA TRP A 305 3.08 -0.01 -19.08
C TRP A 305 1.97 0.87 -19.64
N GLN A 306 1.69 2.00 -19.01
CA GLN A 306 0.75 3.01 -19.48
C GLN A 306 1.50 4.26 -19.94
N GLN A 307 0.97 4.92 -20.96
CA GLN A 307 1.51 6.20 -21.40
C GLN A 307 1.03 7.32 -20.48
N GLY A 308 1.94 8.26 -20.20
CA GLY A 308 1.65 9.41 -19.38
C GLY A 308 1.77 9.16 -17.87
N ARG A 309 1.64 10.22 -17.13
CA ARG A 309 1.62 10.24 -15.67
C ARG A 309 0.42 11.04 -15.20
N ASP A 310 -0.10 10.68 -14.06
CA ASP A 310 -1.20 11.38 -13.41
C ASP A 310 -0.66 12.20 -12.24
N GLN A 311 -0.78 13.51 -12.30
CA GLN A 311 -0.33 14.44 -11.26
C GLN A 311 -1.47 15.35 -10.84
N MET A 312 -1.71 15.43 -9.56
CA MET A 312 -2.74 16.30 -8.98
C MET A 312 -2.18 17.09 -7.80
N LEU A 313 -2.58 18.35 -7.74
CA LEU A 313 -2.38 19.21 -6.59
C LEU A 313 -3.75 19.67 -6.08
N ALA A 314 -4.00 19.55 -4.80
CA ALA A 314 -5.25 19.97 -4.20
C ALA A 314 -5.03 20.80 -2.94
N VAL A 315 -5.90 21.78 -2.76
CA VAL A 315 -5.99 22.62 -1.56
C VAL A 315 -7.41 22.51 -1.02
N ASN A 316 -7.54 22.25 0.26
CA ASN A 316 -8.80 22.27 0.97
C ASN A 316 -8.71 23.23 2.15
N VAL A 317 -9.71 24.07 2.32
CA VAL A 317 -9.85 24.99 3.45
C VAL A 317 -11.20 24.74 4.12
N ASN A 318 -11.19 24.44 5.39
CA ASN A 318 -12.38 24.25 6.20
C ASN A 318 -12.44 25.32 7.29
N ILE A 319 -13.50 26.13 7.25
CA ILE A 319 -13.70 27.25 8.17
C ILE A 319 -14.90 26.95 9.04
N PRO A 320 -14.74 26.69 10.36
CA PRO A 320 -15.86 26.53 11.26
C PRO A 320 -16.53 27.88 11.53
N PHE A 321 -17.86 27.97 11.48
CA PHE A 321 -18.59 29.20 11.79
C PHE A 321 -18.45 29.61 13.26
N SER A 322 -18.06 28.70 14.14
CA SER A 322 -17.69 29.01 15.52
C SER A 322 -16.57 30.04 15.63
N HIS A 323 -15.75 30.21 14.59
CA HIS A 323 -14.68 31.20 14.55
C HIS A 323 -15.24 32.64 14.63
N TRP A 324 -16.41 32.88 14.07
CA TRP A 324 -17.05 34.21 14.07
C TRP A 324 -18.15 34.34 15.12
N LEU A 325 -18.58 33.26 15.74
CA LEU A 325 -19.62 33.27 16.75
C LEU A 325 -19.01 33.31 18.15
N ARG A 326 -19.63 34.12 19.02
CA ARG A 326 -19.22 34.16 20.44
C ARG A 326 -19.40 32.78 21.08
N SER A 327 -18.54 32.50 22.04
CA SER A 327 -18.53 31.20 22.73
C SER A 327 -19.81 30.87 23.51
N ASP A 328 -20.58 31.90 23.88
CA ASP A 328 -21.87 31.81 24.59
C ASP A 328 -23.09 31.72 23.66
N SER A 329 -22.88 31.78 22.34
CA SER A 329 -23.97 31.72 21.37
C SER A 329 -24.67 30.36 21.41
N LYS A 330 -25.98 30.34 21.58
CA LYS A 330 -26.86 29.17 21.46
C LYS A 330 -27.28 28.86 20.02
N SER A 331 -26.72 29.55 19.04
CA SER A 331 -27.07 29.40 17.64
C SER A 331 -26.68 28.03 17.13
N VAL A 332 -27.54 27.39 16.35
CA VAL A 332 -27.26 26.13 15.62
C VAL A 332 -26.08 26.27 14.65
N TRP A 333 -25.77 27.49 14.18
CA TRP A 333 -24.64 27.79 13.32
C TRP A 333 -23.29 27.58 13.97
N ARG A 334 -23.21 27.44 15.30
CA ARG A 334 -21.99 27.17 16.03
C ARG A 334 -21.35 25.81 15.64
N HIS A 335 -22.16 24.87 15.20
CA HIS A 335 -21.71 23.55 14.78
C HIS A 335 -21.59 23.40 13.27
N ALA A 336 -21.89 24.48 12.52
CA ALA A 336 -21.76 24.48 11.07
C ALA A 336 -20.34 24.88 10.65
N SER A 337 -19.92 24.41 9.49
CA SER A 337 -18.66 24.78 8.86
C SER A 337 -18.85 24.99 7.37
N ALA A 338 -18.01 25.81 6.76
CA ALA A 338 -17.88 25.94 5.33
C ALA A 338 -16.56 25.34 4.87
N SER A 339 -16.58 24.56 3.81
CA SER A 339 -15.36 24.03 3.20
C SER A 339 -15.27 24.44 1.74
N TYR A 340 -14.06 24.78 1.34
CA TYR A 340 -13.71 25.06 -0.05
C TYR A 340 -12.59 24.12 -0.48
N SER A 341 -12.77 23.49 -1.63
CA SER A 341 -11.79 22.56 -2.18
C SER A 341 -11.48 22.93 -3.63
N MET A 342 -10.20 22.96 -3.95
CA MET A 342 -9.72 23.18 -5.30
C MET A 342 -8.70 22.09 -5.63
N SER A 343 -8.88 21.44 -6.76
CA SER A 343 -7.90 20.49 -7.30
C SER A 343 -7.45 20.93 -8.68
N HIS A 344 -6.16 20.83 -8.94
CA HIS A 344 -5.56 21.09 -10.23
C HIS A 344 -4.86 19.84 -10.74
N ASP A 345 -5.32 19.38 -11.88
CA ASP A 345 -4.61 18.36 -12.64
C ASP A 345 -3.48 19.04 -13.40
N LEU A 346 -2.23 18.68 -13.09
CA LEU A 346 -1.06 19.28 -13.74
C LEU A 346 -0.93 18.91 -15.22
N ASP A 347 -1.77 18.00 -15.71
CA ASP A 347 -1.90 17.63 -17.12
C ASP A 347 -2.92 18.51 -17.89
N GLY A 348 -3.43 19.58 -17.28
CA GLY A 348 -4.12 20.66 -17.95
C GLY A 348 -5.60 20.86 -17.65
N ARG A 349 -6.19 20.24 -16.63
CA ARG A 349 -7.59 20.47 -16.22
C ARG A 349 -7.69 21.07 -14.83
N MET A 350 -8.24 22.27 -14.73
CA MET A 350 -8.68 22.85 -13.47
C MET A 350 -10.08 22.37 -13.15
N THR A 351 -10.27 21.81 -11.97
CA THR A 351 -11.60 21.52 -11.44
C THR A 351 -11.79 22.30 -10.15
N ASN A 352 -12.64 23.31 -10.19
CA ASN A 352 -13.12 24.01 -9.01
C ASN A 352 -14.38 23.30 -8.50
N LEU A 353 -14.43 23.03 -7.23
CA LEU A 353 -15.53 22.32 -6.56
C LEU A 353 -16.13 23.19 -5.47
#